data_b62d57058091c6fe8848f515565a7132
#
_entry.id   b62d57058091c6fe8848f515565a7132
#
_cell.length_a   1.000
_cell.length_b   1.000
_cell.length_c   1.000
_cell.angle_alpha   90.00
_cell.angle_beta   90.00
_cell.angle_gamma   90.00
#
_symmetry.space_group_name_H-M   'P 1'
#
loop_
_entity.id
_entity.type
_entity.pdbx_description
1 polymer ?
#
loop_
_entity_poly.entity_id
_entity_poly.type
_entity_poly.pdbx_seq_one_letter_code
_entity_poly.pdbx_strand_id
1 'polypeptide(L)'
;MIVSFRELGFVNTKDMFQKALKGGYAIPAYNFNNMEQLQAIIIACVETSSPVILQVSKGAREYANQTILRYLAEGAVEFSKELASSKNLPEIPITLHLDHGDSFELCKSCIETGFSS
;
A
#
# COMPACT_ATOMS: atom_id res chain seq x y z
N MET A 1 -17.32 -4.94 -7.16
CA MET A 1 -16.61 -6.21 -7.43
C MET A 1 -15.64 -6.47 -6.30
N ILE A 2 -15.74 -7.64 -5.70
CA ILE A 2 -14.86 -8.04 -4.59
C ILE A 2 -13.54 -8.54 -5.18
N VAL A 3 -12.42 -8.05 -4.65
CA VAL A 3 -11.08 -8.46 -5.04
C VAL A 3 -10.22 -8.66 -3.78
N SER A 4 -9.47 -9.75 -3.75
CA SER A 4 -8.55 -10.03 -2.65
C SER A 4 -7.30 -9.15 -2.75
N PHE A 5 -6.77 -8.70 -1.62
CA PHE A 5 -5.50 -7.97 -1.59
C PHE A 5 -4.36 -8.77 -2.25
N ARG A 6 -4.39 -10.09 -2.15
CA ARG A 6 -3.38 -10.96 -2.78
C ARG A 6 -3.42 -10.88 -4.30
N GLU A 7 -4.62 -10.78 -4.87
CA GLU A 7 -4.79 -10.64 -6.33
C GLU A 7 -4.20 -9.32 -6.83
N LEU A 8 -4.20 -8.28 -5.99
CA LEU A 8 -3.62 -6.98 -6.31
C LEU A 8 -2.12 -6.88 -6.01
N GLY A 9 -1.53 -7.91 -5.43
CA GLY A 9 -0.11 -7.96 -5.11
C GLY A 9 0.26 -7.34 -3.75
N PHE A 10 -0.72 -7.01 -2.92
CA PHE A 10 -0.46 -6.53 -1.56
C PHE A 10 -0.17 -7.69 -0.60
N VAL A 11 0.51 -7.37 0.48
CA VAL A 11 0.74 -8.26 1.63
C VAL A 11 0.06 -7.68 2.87
N ASN A 12 -0.21 -8.54 3.87
CA ASN A 12 -0.62 -8.05 5.18
C ASN A 12 0.62 -7.66 6.01
N THR A 13 0.40 -7.13 7.19
CA THR A 13 1.49 -6.60 8.04
C THR A 13 2.23 -7.66 8.86
N LYS A 14 1.79 -8.90 8.88
CA LYS A 14 2.31 -9.92 9.80
C LYS A 14 3.82 -10.15 9.65
N ASP A 15 4.26 -10.61 8.49
CA ASP A 15 5.67 -10.90 8.24
C ASP A 15 6.52 -9.63 8.25
N MET A 16 5.96 -8.55 7.73
CA MET A 16 6.59 -7.24 7.70
C MET A 16 6.93 -6.75 9.12
N PHE A 17 6.00 -6.85 10.05
CA PHE A 17 6.20 -6.45 11.44
C PHE A 17 7.16 -7.38 12.19
N GLN A 18 7.08 -8.68 11.95
CA GLN A 18 8.00 -9.63 12.57
C GLN A 18 9.45 -9.35 12.17
N LYS A 19 9.69 -9.08 10.89
CA LYS A 19 11.03 -8.73 10.39
C LYS A 19 11.53 -7.40 10.94
N ALA A 20 10.65 -6.41 11.03
CA ALA A 20 10.99 -5.09 11.59
C ALA A 20 11.35 -5.20 13.07
N LEU A 21 10.56 -5.93 13.84
CA LEU A 21 10.83 -6.16 15.25
C LEU A 21 12.17 -6.88 15.47
N LYS A 22 12.41 -7.95 14.73
CA LYS A 22 13.66 -8.71 14.81
C LYS A 22 14.87 -7.92 14.33
N GLY A 23 14.72 -7.11 13.29
CA GLY A 23 15.78 -6.30 12.70
C GLY A 23 16.01 -4.97 13.40
N GLY A 24 15.14 -4.56 14.31
CA GLY A 24 15.26 -3.30 15.03
C GLY A 24 15.07 -2.05 14.18
N TYR A 25 14.14 -2.08 13.20
CA TYR A 25 13.85 -0.93 12.33
C TYR A 25 12.35 -0.62 12.29
N ALA A 26 12.01 0.60 11.89
CA ALA A 26 10.63 1.04 11.70
C ALA A 26 10.19 0.82 10.24
N ILE A 27 8.88 0.65 10.05
CA ILE A 27 8.26 0.61 8.73
C ILE A 27 7.47 1.90 8.54
N PRO A 28 7.66 2.62 7.41
CA PRO A 28 6.90 3.82 7.16
C PRO A 28 5.44 3.50 6.77
N ALA A 29 4.51 4.31 7.27
CA ALA A 29 3.12 4.32 6.85
C ALA A 29 2.83 5.70 6.25
N TYR A 30 2.81 5.80 4.94
CA TYR A 30 2.66 7.07 4.23
C TYR A 30 1.24 7.24 3.69
N ASN A 31 0.62 8.35 4.05
CA ASN A 31 -0.65 8.76 3.47
C ASN A 31 -0.46 9.20 2.01
N PHE A 32 -1.39 8.80 1.15
CA PHE A 32 -1.44 9.32 -0.20
C PHE A 32 -2.87 9.66 -0.60
N ASN A 33 -3.02 10.69 -1.43
CA ASN A 33 -4.31 11.18 -1.93
C ASN A 33 -4.34 11.30 -3.45
N ASN A 34 -3.18 11.24 -4.09
CA ASN A 34 -3.06 11.43 -5.54
C ASN A 34 -1.88 10.62 -6.11
N MET A 35 -1.79 10.60 -7.42
CA MET A 35 -0.78 9.84 -8.15
C MET A 35 0.64 10.34 -7.86
N GLU A 36 0.85 11.63 -7.78
CA GLU A 36 2.18 12.24 -7.60
C GLU A 36 2.79 11.89 -6.25
N GLN A 37 1.99 11.92 -5.20
CA GLN A 37 2.42 11.47 -3.87
C GLN A 37 2.77 9.98 -3.88
N LEU A 38 1.92 9.18 -4.52
CA LEU A 38 2.11 7.73 -4.59
C LEU A 38 3.40 7.37 -5.35
N GLN A 39 3.65 8.02 -6.48
CA GLN A 39 4.89 7.83 -7.23
C GLN A 39 6.13 8.17 -6.40
N ALA A 40 6.11 9.30 -5.68
CA ALA A 40 7.22 9.72 -4.83
C ALA A 40 7.49 8.70 -3.71
N ILE A 41 6.44 8.19 -3.06
CA ILE A 41 6.54 7.18 -2.01
C ILE A 41 7.18 5.90 -2.56
N ILE A 42 6.70 5.40 -3.68
CA ILE A 42 7.19 4.15 -4.27
C ILE A 42 8.65 4.30 -4.71
N ILE A 43 9.01 5.39 -5.36
CA ILE A 43 10.40 5.64 -5.78
C ILE A 43 11.34 5.61 -4.56
N ALA A 44 11.02 6.35 -3.52
CA ALA A 44 11.84 6.41 -2.31
C ALA A 44 11.97 5.05 -1.63
N CYS A 45 10.87 4.29 -1.51
CA CYS A 45 10.88 2.99 -0.86
C CYS A 45 11.63 1.92 -1.67
N VAL A 46 11.51 1.93 -2.99
CA VAL A 46 12.28 1.02 -3.85
C VAL A 46 13.77 1.33 -3.77
N GLU A 47 14.15 2.60 -3.88
CA GLU A 47 15.56 3.02 -3.84
C GLU A 47 16.24 2.69 -2.51
N THR A 48 15.50 2.66 -1.43
CA THR A 48 16.00 2.30 -0.09
C THR A 48 15.74 0.84 0.29
N SER A 49 15.16 0.05 -0.60
CA SER A 49 14.73 -1.34 -0.34
C SER A 49 13.88 -1.45 0.93
N SER A 50 12.98 -0.50 1.12
CA SER A 50 12.15 -0.38 2.30
C SER A 50 10.76 -0.99 2.06
N PRO A 51 10.25 -1.83 2.98
CA PRO A 51 8.83 -2.15 2.99
C PRO A 51 8.02 -0.88 3.25
N VAL A 52 6.77 -0.85 2.82
CA VAL A 52 5.93 0.33 2.98
C VAL A 52 4.47 -0.04 3.26
N ILE A 53 3.85 0.74 4.13
CA ILE A 53 2.41 0.76 4.33
C ILE A 53 1.86 1.98 3.59
N LEU A 54 1.09 1.73 2.54
CA LEU A 54 0.33 2.78 1.85
C LEU A 54 -0.94 3.02 2.64
N GLN A 55 -1.05 4.19 3.25
CA GLN A 55 -2.09 4.52 4.20
C GLN A 55 -3.13 5.43 3.58
N VAL A 56 -4.40 5.08 3.76
CA VAL A 56 -5.53 5.79 3.17
C VAL A 56 -6.55 6.10 4.24
N SER A 57 -6.88 7.38 4.40
CA SER A 57 -8.01 7.80 5.22
C SER A 57 -9.32 7.72 4.44
N LYS A 58 -10.45 7.76 5.15
CA LYS A 58 -11.76 7.89 4.54
C LYS A 58 -11.82 9.08 3.60
N GLY A 59 -11.31 10.24 4.04
CA GLY A 59 -11.28 11.46 3.24
C GLY A 59 -10.44 11.33 1.97
N ALA A 60 -9.31 10.65 2.02
CA ALA A 60 -8.50 10.39 0.85
C ALA A 60 -9.23 9.50 -0.17
N ARG A 61 -9.93 8.48 0.33
CA ARG A 61 -10.73 7.57 -0.49
C ARG A 61 -11.91 8.29 -1.17
N GLU A 62 -12.54 9.22 -0.47
CA GLU A 62 -13.61 10.06 -1.03
C GLU A 62 -13.05 11.06 -2.05
N TYR A 63 -11.94 11.72 -1.75
CA TYR A 63 -11.27 12.69 -2.63
C TYR A 63 -10.85 12.08 -3.96
N ALA A 64 -10.16 10.96 -3.93
CA ALA A 64 -9.66 10.30 -5.13
C ALA A 64 -10.73 9.48 -5.87
N ASN A 65 -11.85 9.20 -5.23
CA ASN A 65 -12.83 8.17 -5.59
C ASN A 65 -12.28 6.75 -5.35
N GLN A 66 -13.08 5.92 -4.74
CA GLN A 66 -12.64 4.56 -4.32
C GLN A 66 -12.17 3.66 -5.47
N THR A 67 -12.79 3.80 -6.65
CA THR A 67 -12.40 3.02 -7.83
C THR A 67 -11.06 3.47 -8.37
N ILE A 68 -10.87 4.77 -8.52
CA ILE A 68 -9.59 5.33 -9.01
C ILE A 68 -8.48 5.03 -8.03
N LEU A 69 -8.71 5.19 -6.73
CA LEU A 69 -7.72 4.92 -5.70
C LEU A 69 -7.27 3.45 -5.72
N ARG A 70 -8.19 2.52 -5.93
CA ARG A 70 -7.88 1.11 -6.07
C ARG A 70 -6.89 0.87 -7.22
N TYR A 71 -7.17 1.42 -8.40
CA TYR A 71 -6.29 1.27 -9.56
C TYR A 71 -4.96 2.01 -9.40
N LEU A 72 -4.94 3.14 -8.72
CA LEU A 72 -3.69 3.81 -8.33
C LEU A 72 -2.84 2.90 -7.43
N ALA A 73 -3.44 2.31 -6.42
CA ALA A 73 -2.74 1.43 -5.48
C ALA A 73 -2.25 0.15 -6.15
N GLU A 74 -3.06 -0.47 -7.00
CA GLU A 74 -2.66 -1.62 -7.81
C GLU A 74 -1.53 -1.26 -8.77
N GLY A 75 -1.64 -0.12 -9.45
CA GLY A 75 -0.59 0.41 -10.32
C GLY A 75 0.72 0.66 -9.59
N ALA A 76 0.65 1.10 -8.33
CA ALA A 76 1.84 1.32 -7.51
C ALA A 76 2.62 0.03 -7.26
N VAL A 77 1.94 -1.10 -7.06
CA VAL A 77 2.58 -2.41 -6.91
C VAL A 77 3.34 -2.78 -8.18
N GLU A 78 2.71 -2.68 -9.33
CA GLU A 78 3.36 -2.97 -10.62
C GLU A 78 4.52 -2.02 -10.90
N PHE A 79 4.33 -0.73 -10.67
CA PHE A 79 5.39 0.28 -10.80
C PHE A 79 6.59 -0.04 -9.90
N SER A 80 6.35 -0.46 -8.66
CA SER A 80 7.43 -0.84 -7.74
C SER A 80 8.28 -2.00 -8.27
N LYS A 81 7.65 -2.99 -8.88
CA LYS A 81 8.33 -4.14 -9.49
C LYS A 81 9.14 -3.74 -10.72
N GLU A 82 8.58 -2.93 -11.60
CA GLU A 82 9.28 -2.41 -12.77
C GLU A 82 10.53 -1.60 -12.36
N LEU A 83 10.37 -0.72 -11.39
CA LEU A 83 11.45 0.13 -10.89
C LEU A 83 12.55 -0.70 -10.21
N ALA A 84 12.19 -1.66 -9.36
CA ALA A 84 13.13 -2.55 -8.71
C ALA A 84 13.93 -3.35 -9.74
N SER A 85 13.25 -3.91 -10.75
CA SER A 85 13.89 -4.65 -11.84
C SER A 85 14.88 -3.77 -12.62
N SER A 86 14.49 -2.55 -12.97
CA SER A 86 15.35 -1.63 -13.72
C SER A 86 16.60 -1.21 -12.96
N LYS A 87 16.57 -1.24 -11.65
CA LYS A 87 17.68 -0.85 -10.75
C LYS A 87 18.44 -2.04 -10.17
N ASN A 88 18.10 -3.27 -10.53
CA ASN A 88 18.64 -4.49 -9.92
C ASN A 88 18.47 -4.52 -8.39
N LEU A 89 17.34 -4.04 -7.91
CA LEU A 89 16.97 -4.04 -6.50
C LEU A 89 15.91 -5.12 -6.21
N PRO A 90 15.82 -5.61 -4.98
CA PRO A 90 14.76 -6.55 -4.61
C PRO A 90 13.39 -5.87 -4.64
N GLU A 91 12.35 -6.66 -4.90
CA GLU A 91 10.97 -6.21 -4.75
C GLU A 91 10.69 -5.88 -3.28
N ILE A 92 9.89 -4.85 -3.04
CA ILE A 92 9.50 -4.44 -1.70
C ILE A 92 8.08 -4.93 -1.37
N PRO A 93 7.82 -5.38 -0.13
CA PRO A 93 6.46 -5.69 0.31
C PRO A 93 5.66 -4.40 0.53
N ILE A 94 4.43 -4.38 0.05
CA ILE A 94 3.52 -3.22 0.12
C ILE A 94 2.21 -3.66 0.77
N THR A 95 1.78 -2.95 1.79
CA THR A 95 0.49 -3.12 2.45
C THR A 95 -0.41 -1.94 2.12
N LEU A 96 -1.68 -2.18 1.81
CA LEU A 96 -2.69 -1.14 1.67
C LEU A 96 -3.53 -1.10 2.94
N HIS A 97 -3.49 0.02 3.65
CA HIS A 97 -4.05 0.17 5.00
C HIS A 97 -5.11 1.25 5.07
N LEU A 98 -6.26 0.92 5.68
CA LEU A 98 -7.29 1.90 6.05
C LEU A 98 -6.90 2.53 7.40
N ASP A 99 -6.70 3.84 7.39
CA ASP A 99 -6.43 4.63 8.58
C ASP A 99 -7.72 5.31 9.08
N HIS A 100 -7.97 5.22 10.36
CA HIS A 100 -9.18 5.80 10.99
C HIS A 100 -10.50 5.33 10.38
N GLY A 101 -10.68 4.04 10.23
CA GLY A 101 -11.98 3.47 9.84
C GLY A 101 -13.03 3.76 10.90
N ASP A 102 -14.08 4.49 10.52
CA ASP A 102 -15.11 4.99 11.44
C ASP A 102 -16.39 4.13 11.51
N SER A 103 -16.47 3.09 10.70
CA SER A 103 -17.61 2.18 10.69
C SER A 103 -17.25 0.78 10.19
N PHE A 104 -18.06 -0.19 10.57
CA PHE A 104 -17.96 -1.56 10.07
C PHE A 104 -18.11 -1.62 8.54
N GLU A 105 -19.09 -0.87 8.01
CA GLU A 105 -19.36 -0.82 6.58
C GLU A 105 -18.17 -0.30 5.78
N LEU A 106 -17.51 0.74 6.29
CA LEU A 106 -16.29 1.27 5.65
C LEU A 106 -15.16 0.23 5.66
N CYS A 107 -14.92 -0.41 6.79
CA CYS A 107 -13.90 -1.46 6.91
C CYS A 107 -14.19 -2.62 5.96
N LYS A 108 -15.44 -3.08 5.93
CA LYS A 108 -15.87 -4.14 5.01
C LYS A 108 -15.65 -3.74 3.55
N SER A 109 -16.09 -2.54 3.17
CA SER A 109 -15.90 -2.01 1.81
C SER A 109 -14.41 -1.97 1.41
N CYS A 110 -13.54 -1.56 2.31
CA CYS A 110 -12.11 -1.53 2.06
C CYS A 110 -11.53 -2.94 1.85
N ILE A 111 -11.90 -3.89 2.69
CA ILE A 111 -11.48 -5.30 2.52
C ILE A 111 -11.95 -5.84 1.16
N GLU A 112 -13.19 -5.57 0.78
CA GLU A 112 -13.77 -6.02 -0.50
C GLU A 112 -13.09 -5.38 -1.72
N THR A 113 -12.40 -4.27 -1.54
CA THR A 113 -11.66 -3.57 -2.60
C THR A 113 -10.14 -3.76 -2.53
N GLY A 114 -9.67 -4.72 -1.73
CA GLY A 114 -8.28 -5.15 -1.75
C GLY A 114 -7.38 -4.54 -0.67
N PHE A 115 -7.93 -3.90 0.35
CA PHE A 115 -7.13 -3.47 1.50
C PHE A 115 -6.67 -4.71 2.28
N SER A 116 -5.43 -4.68 2.75
CA SER A 116 -4.79 -5.80 3.47
C SER A 116 -4.57 -5.52 4.95
N SER A 117 -4.93 -4.31 5.41
CA SER A 117 -4.79 -3.88 6.80
C SER A 117 -5.74 -2.75 7.13
#